data_5f24866aa96390f0640d0383a4cbaaf3
#
_entry.id   5f24866aa96390f0640d0383a4cbaaf3
#
_cell.length_a   1.000
_cell.length_b   1.000
_cell.length_c   1.000
_cell.angle_alpha   90.00
_cell.angle_beta   90.00
_cell.angle_gamma   90.00
#
_symmetry.space_group_name_H-M   'P 1'
#
loop_
_entity.id
_entity.type
_entity.pdbx_description
1 polymer ?
#
loop_
_entity_poly.entity_id
_entity_poly.type
_entity_poly.pdbx_seq_one_letter_code
_entity_poly.pdbx_strand_id
1 'polypeptide(L)'
;HVIGWGAEGQLQRYMPHYYKFFKKTCKQRNITADFIVLKTNSPLALVNVNALQFPVHIDTCVEVNIYKEKTIIFFWKEVPEAIEIIDQNVADSFRNYHKMFWKNLHQVSKQ
;
A
#
# COMPACT_ATOMS: atom_id res chain seq x y z
N HIS A 1 7.64 7.64 5.98
CA HIS A 1 7.20 6.24 6.02
C HIS A 1 5.74 6.13 5.59
N VAL A 2 5.48 5.21 4.70
CA VAL A 2 4.13 4.98 4.17
C VAL A 2 3.62 3.64 4.68
N ILE A 3 2.36 3.59 5.07
CA ILE A 3 1.68 2.32 5.34
C ILE A 3 0.50 2.17 4.40
N GLY A 4 0.12 0.93 4.09
CA GLY A 4 -1.01 0.72 3.19
C GLY A 4 -1.42 -0.73 3.06
N TRP A 5 -2.50 -0.94 2.33
CA TRP A 5 -3.01 -2.27 2.00
C TRP A 5 -3.74 -2.26 0.66
N GLY A 6 -3.92 -3.46 0.12
CA GLY A 6 -4.59 -3.64 -1.16
C GLY A 6 -3.69 -3.54 -2.37
N ALA A 7 -2.37 -3.41 -2.17
CA ALA A 7 -1.43 -3.34 -3.27
C ALA A 7 -1.27 -4.70 -3.95
N GLU A 8 -1.25 -4.69 -5.28
CA GLU A 8 -1.14 -5.88 -6.11
C GLU A 8 -0.35 -5.61 -7.40
N GLY A 9 0.51 -4.59 -7.38
CA GLY A 9 1.26 -4.18 -8.58
C GLY A 9 0.44 -3.35 -9.56
N GLN A 10 -0.66 -2.75 -9.11
CA GLN A 10 -1.56 -2.00 -9.97
C GLN A 10 -0.88 -0.78 -10.60
N LEU A 11 -0.05 -0.08 -9.83
CA LEU A 11 0.63 1.11 -10.34
C LEU A 11 1.50 0.77 -11.55
N GLN A 12 2.24 -0.34 -11.47
CA GLN A 12 3.06 -0.82 -12.57
C GLN A 12 2.21 -1.23 -13.78
N ARG A 13 1.09 -1.87 -13.52
CA ARG A 13 0.18 -2.39 -14.55
C ARG A 13 -0.55 -1.28 -15.28
N TYR A 14 -1.12 -0.31 -14.55
CA TYR A 14 -1.98 0.73 -15.12
C TYR A 14 -1.22 1.99 -15.55
N MET A 15 -0.09 2.27 -14.91
CA MET A 15 0.69 3.50 -15.15
C MET A 15 2.19 3.18 -15.20
N PRO A 16 2.66 2.41 -16.19
CA PRO A 16 4.04 1.91 -16.20
C PRO A 16 5.10 3.01 -16.27
N HIS A 17 4.84 4.10 -16.99
CA HIS A 17 5.79 5.20 -17.07
C HIS A 17 5.90 5.95 -15.74
N TYR A 18 4.77 6.20 -15.09
CA TYR A 18 4.75 6.82 -13.78
C TYR A 18 5.40 5.91 -12.73
N TYR A 19 5.20 4.61 -12.84
CA TYR A 19 5.80 3.64 -11.91
C TYR A 19 7.33 3.71 -11.93
N LYS A 20 7.94 3.84 -13.09
CA LYS A 20 9.40 3.97 -13.21
C LYS A 20 9.91 5.22 -12.51
N PHE A 21 9.24 6.34 -12.73
CA PHE A 21 9.55 7.61 -12.06
C PHE A 21 9.37 7.50 -10.55
N PHE A 22 8.26 6.95 -10.11
CA PHE A 22 7.93 6.76 -8.70
C PHE A 22 8.95 5.89 -7.99
N LYS A 23 9.33 4.78 -8.60
CA LYS A 23 10.36 3.86 -8.07
C LYS A 23 11.69 4.58 -7.86
N LYS A 24 12.12 5.37 -8.84
CA LYS A 24 13.35 6.15 -8.76
C LYS A 24 13.27 7.19 -7.63
N THR A 25 12.16 7.88 -7.52
CA THR A 25 11.94 8.89 -6.47
C THR A 25 11.97 8.25 -5.07
N CYS A 26 11.32 7.11 -4.89
CA CYS A 26 11.34 6.38 -3.63
C CYS A 26 12.76 6.00 -3.21
N LYS A 27 13.56 5.52 -4.16
CA LYS A 27 14.96 5.17 -3.91
C LYS A 27 15.79 6.39 -3.53
N GLN A 28 15.65 7.48 -4.28
CA GLN A 28 16.41 8.72 -4.03
C GLN A 28 16.07 9.36 -2.69
N ARG A 29 14.81 9.31 -2.29
CA ARG A 29 14.32 9.94 -1.05
C ARG A 29 14.29 8.99 0.14
N ASN A 30 14.75 7.76 -0.06
CA ASN A 30 14.80 6.76 1.02
C ASN A 30 13.43 6.52 1.67
N ILE A 31 12.39 6.45 0.85
CA ILE A 31 11.03 6.22 1.33
C ILE A 31 10.89 4.76 1.75
N THR A 32 10.40 4.55 2.97
CA THR A 32 10.12 3.21 3.52
C THR A 32 8.62 2.97 3.56
N ALA A 33 8.22 1.71 3.52
CA ALA A 33 6.80 1.37 3.55
C ALA A 33 6.55 0.01 4.21
N ASP A 34 5.38 -0.11 4.85
CA ASP A 34 4.84 -1.37 5.34
C ASP A 34 3.50 -1.60 4.64
N PHE A 35 3.44 -2.58 3.74
CA PHE A 35 2.24 -2.88 2.96
C PHE A 35 1.67 -4.27 3.29
N ILE A 36 0.34 -4.35 3.31
CA ILE A 36 -0.38 -5.61 3.30
C ILE A 36 -0.83 -5.85 1.87
N VAL A 37 -0.27 -6.87 1.25
CA VAL A 37 -0.47 -7.14 -0.18
C VAL A 37 -1.48 -8.26 -0.40
N LEU A 38 -2.07 -8.28 -1.59
CA LEU A 38 -3.06 -9.27 -1.96
C LEU A 38 -2.42 -10.56 -2.48
N LYS A 39 -1.24 -10.46 -3.10
CA LYS A 39 -0.47 -11.60 -3.64
C LYS A 39 1.01 -11.47 -3.34
N THR A 40 1.66 -12.59 -3.03
CA THR A 40 3.09 -12.64 -2.73
C THR A 40 3.98 -12.37 -3.92
N ASN A 41 3.54 -12.73 -5.11
CA ASN A 41 4.31 -12.51 -6.34
C ASN A 41 4.09 -11.12 -6.93
N SER A 42 3.37 -10.28 -6.23
CA SER A 42 3.19 -8.89 -6.63
C SER A 42 4.54 -8.17 -6.52
N PRO A 43 5.05 -7.61 -7.62
CA PRO A 43 6.36 -6.98 -7.59
C PRO A 43 6.29 -5.62 -6.91
N LEU A 44 6.31 -5.62 -5.59
CA LEU A 44 6.62 -4.42 -4.85
C LEU A 44 8.14 -4.24 -4.93
N ALA A 45 8.64 -4.02 -6.13
CA ALA A 45 10.06 -3.83 -6.38
C ALA A 45 10.53 -2.44 -5.92
N LEU A 46 9.89 -1.90 -4.90
CA LEU A 46 10.32 -0.68 -4.23
C LEU A 46 11.33 -1.05 -3.17
N VAL A 47 12.38 -0.24 -3.07
CA VAL A 47 13.42 -0.42 -2.07
C VAL A 47 12.83 -0.14 -0.69
N ASN A 48 13.20 -0.96 0.31
CA ASN A 48 12.81 -0.76 1.71
C ASN A 48 11.29 -0.89 1.95
N VAL A 49 10.67 -1.86 1.30
CA VAL A 49 9.27 -2.20 1.54
C VAL A 49 9.19 -3.49 2.34
N ASN A 50 8.51 -3.45 3.47
CA ASN A 50 8.09 -4.63 4.20
C ASN A 50 6.68 -5.00 3.73
N ALA A 51 6.47 -6.26 3.40
CA ALA A 51 5.20 -6.72 2.87
C ALA A 51 4.72 -7.96 3.62
N LEU A 52 3.46 -7.94 4.06
CA LEU A 52 2.75 -9.12 4.53
C LEU A 52 1.59 -9.39 3.58
N GLN A 53 1.22 -10.64 3.43
CA GLN A 53 0.13 -11.04 2.54
C GLN A 53 -1.11 -11.40 3.36
N PHE A 54 -2.29 -10.98 2.87
CA PHE A 54 -3.54 -11.50 3.41
C PHE A 54 -3.59 -13.02 3.27
N PRO A 55 -4.13 -13.74 4.27
CA PRO A 55 -4.14 -15.21 4.27
C PRO A 55 -5.05 -15.81 3.20
N VAL A 56 -5.99 -15.03 2.66
CA VAL A 56 -6.89 -15.44 1.60
C VAL A 56 -6.87 -14.41 0.49
N HIS A 57 -7.15 -14.85 -0.73
CA HIS A 57 -7.28 -13.91 -1.85
C HIS A 57 -8.52 -13.04 -1.65
N ILE A 58 -8.33 -11.72 -1.78
CA ILE A 58 -9.41 -10.75 -1.74
C ILE A 58 -9.47 -10.07 -3.09
N ASP A 59 -10.64 -10.12 -3.72
CA ASP A 59 -10.85 -9.48 -5.01
C ASP A 59 -11.28 -8.03 -4.76
N THR A 60 -10.36 -7.10 -4.99
CA THR A 60 -10.61 -5.68 -4.77
C THR A 60 -9.81 -4.84 -5.76
N CYS A 61 -10.39 -3.72 -6.17
CA CYS A 61 -9.70 -2.72 -6.97
C CYS A 61 -9.24 -1.52 -6.13
N VAL A 62 -9.33 -1.61 -4.81
CA VAL A 62 -9.06 -0.50 -3.91
C VAL A 62 -7.74 -0.72 -3.18
N GLU A 63 -6.89 0.30 -3.23
CA GLU A 63 -5.64 0.35 -2.46
C GLU A 63 -5.68 1.58 -1.56
N VAL A 64 -5.24 1.44 -0.32
CA VAL A 64 -5.20 2.54 0.66
C VAL A 64 -3.77 2.79 1.07
N ASN A 65 -3.32 4.03 1.00
CA ASN A 65 -2.01 4.45 1.47
C ASN A 65 -2.14 5.61 2.44
N ILE A 66 -1.39 5.57 3.53
CA ILE A 66 -1.40 6.61 4.54
C ILE A 66 0.02 7.17 4.68
N TYR A 67 0.13 8.49 4.58
CA TYR A 67 1.39 9.21 4.71
C TYR A 67 1.15 10.51 5.46
N LYS A 68 1.78 10.69 6.62
CA LYS A 68 1.57 11.86 7.49
C LYS A 68 0.08 12.04 7.81
N GLU A 69 -0.49 13.22 7.53
CA GLU A 69 -1.90 13.52 7.73
C GLU A 69 -2.79 13.13 6.55
N LYS A 70 -2.22 12.46 5.56
CA LYS A 70 -2.91 12.15 4.30
C LYS A 70 -3.30 10.69 4.21
N THR A 71 -4.53 10.44 3.81
CA THR A 71 -5.03 9.12 3.42
C THR A 71 -5.40 9.18 1.96
N ILE A 72 -4.81 8.31 1.15
CA ILE A 72 -5.08 8.27 -0.29
C ILE A 72 -5.71 6.92 -0.60
N ILE A 73 -6.91 6.96 -1.18
CA ILE A 73 -7.65 5.77 -1.60
C ILE A 73 -7.61 5.73 -3.12
N PHE A 74 -6.97 4.70 -3.66
CA PHE A 74 -6.85 4.49 -5.09
C PHE A 74 -7.92 3.51 -5.56
N PHE A 75 -8.55 3.83 -6.68
CA PHE A 75 -9.48 2.96 -7.38
C PHE A 75 -8.83 2.52 -8.68
N TRP A 76 -8.34 1.28 -8.71
CA TRP A 76 -7.61 0.72 -9.86
C TRP A 76 -8.60 0.11 -10.84
N LYS A 77 -8.95 0.88 -11.85
CA LYS A 77 -9.86 0.50 -12.92
C LYS A 77 -9.31 1.07 -14.24
N GLU A 78 -10.01 0.85 -15.35
CA GLU A 78 -9.54 1.28 -16.69
C GLU A 78 -9.08 2.74 -16.69
N VAL A 79 -9.85 3.63 -16.06
CA VAL A 79 -9.41 5.01 -15.78
C VAL A 79 -9.19 5.11 -14.28
N PRO A 80 -7.94 5.02 -13.80
CA PRO A 80 -7.66 5.08 -12.36
C PRO A 80 -8.10 6.40 -11.74
N GLU A 81 -8.64 6.32 -10.54
CA GLU A 81 -9.04 7.49 -9.76
C GLU A 81 -8.44 7.41 -8.36
N ALA A 82 -8.35 8.54 -7.69
CA ALA A 82 -7.89 8.59 -6.31
C ALA A 82 -8.64 9.67 -5.53
N ILE A 83 -8.83 9.41 -4.24
CA ILE A 83 -9.36 10.38 -3.29
C ILE A 83 -8.27 10.63 -2.27
N GLU A 84 -7.95 11.91 -2.03
CA GLU A 84 -7.01 12.30 -0.99
C GLU A 84 -7.78 12.97 0.14
N ILE A 85 -7.61 12.44 1.35
CA ILE A 85 -8.19 12.99 2.57
C ILE A 85 -7.05 13.56 3.39
N ILE A 86 -7.09 14.87 3.64
CA ILE A 86 -6.09 15.57 4.43
C ILE A 86 -6.69 15.86 5.80
N ASP A 87 -6.46 14.97 6.75
CA ASP A 87 -7.00 15.06 8.12
C ASP A 87 -6.20 14.12 9.02
N GLN A 88 -5.63 14.65 10.08
CA GLN A 88 -4.78 13.88 10.99
C GLN A 88 -5.57 12.77 11.69
N ASN A 89 -6.79 13.05 12.14
CA ASN A 89 -7.61 12.07 12.87
C ASN A 89 -8.02 10.91 11.96
N VAL A 90 -8.35 11.20 10.71
CA VAL A 90 -8.68 10.17 9.72
C VAL A 90 -7.45 9.31 9.42
N ALA A 91 -6.29 9.94 9.20
CA ALA A 91 -5.05 9.22 8.95
C ALA A 91 -4.68 8.32 10.14
N ASP A 92 -4.79 8.82 11.36
CA ASP A 92 -4.51 8.04 12.56
C ASP A 92 -5.47 6.86 12.72
N SER A 93 -6.73 7.05 12.37
CA SER A 93 -7.73 5.98 12.40
C SER A 93 -7.37 4.85 11.43
N PHE A 94 -6.99 5.19 10.20
CA PHE A 94 -6.55 4.20 9.22
C PHE A 94 -5.24 3.51 9.66
N ARG A 95 -4.31 4.25 10.27
CA ARG A 95 -3.09 3.64 10.84
C ARG A 95 -3.43 2.60 11.90
N ASN A 96 -4.43 2.86 12.74
CA ASN A 96 -4.86 1.92 13.76
C ASN A 96 -5.43 0.64 13.14
N TYR A 97 -6.21 0.75 12.06
CA TYR A 97 -6.67 -0.42 11.31
C TYR A 97 -5.50 -1.22 10.75
N HIS A 98 -4.56 -0.55 10.12
CA HIS A 98 -3.38 -1.19 9.53
C HIS A 98 -2.57 -1.92 10.60
N LYS A 99 -2.36 -1.27 11.75
CA LYS A 99 -1.61 -1.84 12.87
C LYS A 99 -2.27 -3.11 13.39
N MET A 100 -3.59 -3.13 13.48
CA MET A 100 -4.35 -4.31 13.89
C MET A 100 -4.20 -5.45 12.89
N PHE A 101 -4.36 -5.17 11.59
CA PHE A 101 -4.16 -6.16 10.54
C PHE A 101 -2.74 -6.71 10.54
N TRP A 102 -1.75 -5.83 10.62
CA TRP A 102 -0.34 -6.21 10.63
C TRP A 102 -0.02 -7.16 11.77
N LYS A 103 -0.45 -6.81 12.96
CA LYS A 103 -0.24 -7.61 14.16
C LYS A 103 -0.84 -9.02 14.03
N ASN A 104 -2.05 -9.11 13.51
CA ASN A 104 -2.75 -10.38 13.34
C ASN A 104 -2.07 -11.26 12.27
N LEU A 105 -1.65 -10.68 11.18
CA LEU A 105 -0.91 -11.40 10.14
C LEU A 105 0.44 -11.88 10.63
N HIS A 106 1.15 -11.09 11.44
CA HIS A 106 2.40 -11.48 12.06
C HIS A 106 2.21 -12.68 12.99
N GLN A 107 1.14 -12.70 13.78
CA GLN A 107 0.84 -13.82 14.66
C GLN A 107 0.55 -15.10 13.88
N VAL A 108 -0.22 -14.99 12.79
CA VAL A 108 -0.52 -16.14 11.92
C VAL A 108 0.74 -16.68 11.25
N SER A 109 1.64 -15.81 10.80
CA SER A 109 2.88 -16.23 10.14
C SER A 109 3.88 -16.92 11.09
N LYS A 110 3.72 -16.77 12.40
CA LYS A 110 4.55 -17.43 13.41
C LYS A 110 4.07 -18.83 13.75
N GLN A 111 2.90 -19.20 13.30
CA GLN A 111 2.35 -20.52 13.50
C GLN A 111 2.73 -21.46 12.35
#